data_a9fda4665e8cb8f51a30af80a165bc44
#
_entry.id   a9fda4665e8cb8f51a30af80a165bc44
#
_cell.length_a   1.000
_cell.length_b   1.000
_cell.length_c   1.000
_cell.angle_alpha   90.00
_cell.angle_beta   90.00
_cell.angle_gamma   90.00
#
_symmetry.space_group_name_H-M   'P 1'
#
loop_
_entity.id
_entity.type
_entity.pdbx_description
1 polymer ?
#
loop_
_entity_poly.entity_id
_entity_poly.type
_entity_poly.pdbx_seq_one_letter_code
_entity_poly.pdbx_strand_id
1 'polypeptide(L)'
;MVALMVSGSAFGQEHYTFGTVLDGDTVPLYYLREVTVYSSGMLLTPREIRQNAKLIKNVRLMRPYAIEGKHRLDKLEVEIAALPRRDRRAAIKEAERQLLADYKGELSNYTFSQGLVLIKLIDRETNRSAYKIVGELRGSLRAGLYQAIARLFGYNLKDTFDPKHNKKDDLIDRICISIDRGQI
;
A
#
# COMPACT_ATOMS: atom_id res chain seq x y z
N MET A 1 26.15 2.96 35.32
CA MET A 1 25.37 4.18 35.06
C MET A 1 26.15 5.34 35.69
N VAL A 2 26.88 6.07 34.88
CA VAL A 2 27.64 7.25 35.34
C VAL A 2 27.16 8.42 34.52
N ALA A 3 26.46 9.34 35.18
CA ALA A 3 26.06 10.61 34.60
C ALA A 3 27.19 11.61 34.81
N LEU A 4 27.80 12.06 33.72
CA LEU A 4 28.74 13.18 33.74
C LEU A 4 27.96 14.47 33.46
N MET A 5 27.85 15.31 34.49
CA MET A 5 27.37 16.69 34.34
C MET A 5 28.53 17.57 33.85
N VAL A 6 28.45 18.09 32.66
CA VAL A 6 29.32 19.16 32.18
C VAL A 6 28.51 20.45 32.09
N SER A 7 28.71 21.36 33.02
CA SER A 7 28.16 22.71 33.03
C SER A 7 29.01 23.62 32.15
N GLY A 8 28.54 23.91 30.96
CA GLY A 8 29.12 24.92 30.07
C GLY A 8 27.99 25.80 29.53
N SER A 9 27.94 27.08 29.91
CA SER A 9 26.97 28.05 29.45
C SER A 9 27.19 28.40 27.97
N ALA A 10 26.46 27.73 27.11
CA ALA A 10 26.21 28.15 25.75
C ALA A 10 24.74 27.82 25.44
N PHE A 11 24.01 28.76 24.83
CA PHE A 11 22.64 28.59 24.34
C PHE A 11 22.60 27.48 23.29
N GLY A 12 22.63 26.21 23.71
CA GLY A 12 22.45 25.03 22.90
C GLY A 12 21.32 24.20 23.49
N GLN A 13 20.35 23.83 22.69
CA GLN A 13 19.35 22.83 23.07
C GLN A 13 20.08 21.56 23.52
N GLU A 14 19.88 21.15 24.74
CA GLU A 14 20.39 19.86 25.25
C GLU A 14 19.65 18.73 24.54
N HIS A 15 20.29 18.13 23.55
CA HIS A 15 19.80 16.89 22.93
C HIS A 15 20.37 15.70 23.70
N TYR A 16 19.52 15.04 24.47
CA TYR A 16 19.87 13.78 25.10
C TYR A 16 19.91 12.67 24.05
N THR A 17 21.10 12.08 23.88
CA THR A 17 21.31 10.98 22.92
C THR A 17 21.65 9.72 23.72
N PHE A 18 21.04 8.59 23.34
CA PHE A 18 21.44 7.30 23.89
C PHE A 18 22.81 6.93 23.35
N GLY A 19 23.73 6.54 24.25
CA GLY A 19 25.05 6.04 23.87
C GLY A 19 25.16 4.53 24.09
N THR A 20 25.95 3.86 23.26
CA THR A 20 26.37 2.49 23.45
C THR A 20 27.89 2.45 23.63
N VAL A 21 28.40 1.45 24.37
CA VAL A 21 29.82 1.25 24.55
C VAL A 21 30.31 0.25 23.51
N LEU A 22 31.24 0.68 22.65
CA LEU A 22 31.91 -0.12 21.65
C LEU A 22 33.42 -0.06 21.92
N ASP A 23 34.06 -1.21 22.15
CA ASP A 23 35.49 -1.35 22.42
C ASP A 23 36.03 -0.47 23.56
N GLY A 24 35.17 -0.22 24.59
CA GLY A 24 35.52 0.61 25.75
C GLY A 24 35.30 2.10 25.57
N ASP A 25 34.86 2.55 24.40
CA ASP A 25 34.53 3.95 24.10
C ASP A 25 33.02 4.16 24.04
N THR A 26 32.53 5.33 24.47
CA THR A 26 31.09 5.66 24.46
C THR A 26 30.74 6.40 23.16
N VAL A 27 30.04 5.74 22.27
CA VAL A 27 29.59 6.31 20.98
C VAL A 27 28.09 6.65 21.03
N PRO A 28 27.68 7.82 20.51
CA PRO A 28 26.26 8.20 20.46
C PRO A 28 25.51 7.33 19.46
N LEU A 29 24.33 6.86 19.88
CA LEU A 29 23.45 6.04 19.06
C LEU A 29 22.33 6.92 18.47
N TYR A 30 22.32 7.06 17.14
CA TYR A 30 21.28 7.79 16.44
C TYR A 30 20.42 6.82 15.63
N TYR A 31 19.12 6.86 15.89
CA TYR A 31 18.13 6.19 15.03
C TYR A 31 17.80 7.12 13.86
N LEU A 32 18.38 6.86 12.73
CA LEU A 32 18.03 7.56 11.51
C LEU A 32 16.71 7.00 10.95
N ARG A 33 15.81 7.91 10.54
CA ARG A 33 14.64 7.49 9.77
C ARG A 33 15.10 6.96 8.42
N GLU A 34 14.47 5.88 7.97
CA GLU A 34 14.67 5.38 6.63
C GLU A 34 14.36 6.47 5.62
N VAL A 35 15.35 6.83 4.80
CA VAL A 35 15.19 7.80 3.73
C VAL A 35 15.21 7.07 2.41
N THR A 36 14.07 6.96 1.79
CA THR A 36 13.96 6.42 0.43
C THR A 36 14.38 7.49 -0.57
N VAL A 37 15.49 7.26 -1.27
CA VAL A 37 15.98 8.14 -2.33
C VAL A 37 15.36 7.73 -3.65
N TYR A 38 14.58 8.62 -4.26
CA TYR A 38 14.01 8.41 -5.58
C TYR A 38 14.75 9.25 -6.62
N SER A 39 14.85 8.76 -7.84
CA SER A 39 15.33 9.55 -8.97
C SER A 39 14.42 10.76 -9.22
N SER A 40 15.00 11.88 -9.64
CA SER A 40 14.24 13.11 -9.97
C SER A 40 13.18 12.88 -11.06
N GLY A 41 13.39 11.93 -11.97
CA GLY A 41 12.42 11.54 -12.99
C GLY A 41 11.19 10.79 -12.48
N MET A 42 11.16 10.37 -11.21
CA MET A 42 10.01 9.69 -10.60
C MET A 42 8.92 10.63 -10.10
N LEU A 43 9.19 11.92 -10.01
CA LEU A 43 8.20 12.91 -9.59
C LEU A 43 7.43 13.47 -10.81
N LEU A 44 6.22 13.95 -10.53
CA LEU A 44 5.40 14.58 -11.57
C LEU A 44 5.84 16.03 -11.81
N THR A 45 5.89 16.42 -13.06
CA THR A 45 6.07 17.81 -13.46
C THR A 45 4.76 18.60 -13.24
N PRO A 46 4.81 19.94 -13.06
CA PRO A 46 3.60 20.76 -12.94
C PRO A 46 2.64 20.64 -14.13
N ARG A 47 3.17 20.33 -15.33
CA ARG A 47 2.36 20.08 -16.53
C ARG A 47 1.61 18.76 -16.42
N GLU A 48 2.28 17.67 -16.02
CA GLU A 48 1.67 16.37 -15.81
C GLU A 48 0.60 16.41 -14.73
N ILE A 49 0.82 17.15 -13.64
CA ILE A 49 -0.16 17.33 -12.56
C ILE A 49 -1.45 17.94 -13.13
N ARG A 50 -1.35 19.01 -13.90
CA ARG A 50 -2.52 19.65 -14.52
C ARG A 50 -3.23 18.74 -15.52
N GLN A 51 -2.47 18.03 -16.38
CA GLN A 51 -3.05 17.17 -17.39
C GLN A 51 -3.72 15.92 -16.80
N ASN A 52 -3.24 15.44 -15.66
CA ASN A 52 -3.71 14.21 -15.04
C ASN A 52 -4.51 14.42 -13.74
N ALA A 53 -5.06 15.62 -13.52
CA ALA A 53 -5.77 15.98 -12.29
C ALA A 53 -6.89 15.00 -11.91
N LYS A 54 -7.64 14.49 -12.91
CA LYS A 54 -8.70 13.48 -12.69
C LYS A 54 -8.12 12.13 -12.21
N LEU A 55 -7.01 11.70 -12.80
CA LEU A 55 -6.34 10.46 -12.39
C LEU A 55 -5.75 10.60 -10.99
N ILE A 56 -5.10 11.72 -10.69
CA ILE A 56 -4.56 12.04 -9.35
C ILE A 56 -5.67 11.98 -8.30
N LYS A 57 -6.84 12.60 -8.58
CA LYS A 57 -8.00 12.54 -7.69
C LYS A 57 -8.46 11.10 -7.45
N ASN A 58 -8.52 10.28 -8.51
CA ASN A 58 -8.91 8.88 -8.40
C ASN A 58 -7.89 8.05 -7.60
N VAL A 59 -6.59 8.26 -7.82
CA VAL A 59 -5.53 7.58 -7.07
C VAL A 59 -5.61 7.96 -5.58
N ARG A 60 -5.74 9.23 -5.25
CA ARG A 60 -5.90 9.70 -3.85
C ARG A 60 -7.11 9.05 -3.17
N LEU A 61 -8.22 8.94 -3.89
CA LEU A 61 -9.46 8.37 -3.35
C LEU A 61 -9.36 6.85 -3.17
N MET A 62 -8.73 6.15 -4.11
CA MET A 62 -8.71 4.67 -4.11
C MET A 62 -7.53 4.08 -3.33
N ARG A 63 -6.46 4.82 -3.13
CA ARG A 63 -5.24 4.31 -2.48
C ARG A 63 -5.45 3.82 -1.05
N PRO A 64 -6.19 4.51 -0.16
CA PRO A 64 -6.47 4.00 1.17
C PRO A 64 -7.12 2.61 1.17
N TYR A 65 -8.05 2.37 0.24
CA TYR A 65 -8.70 1.06 0.08
C TYR A 65 -7.75 -0.03 -0.38
N ALA A 66 -6.81 0.31 -1.26
CA ALA A 66 -5.80 -0.65 -1.72
C ALA A 66 -4.82 -1.03 -0.58
N ILE A 67 -4.39 -0.07 0.22
CA ILE A 67 -3.52 -0.29 1.38
C ILE A 67 -4.24 -1.13 2.44
N GLU A 68 -5.49 -0.79 2.76
CA GLU A 68 -6.31 -1.55 3.70
C GLU A 68 -6.54 -2.99 3.19
N GLY A 69 -6.84 -3.13 1.90
CA GLY A 69 -6.97 -4.44 1.25
C GLY A 69 -5.71 -5.28 1.40
N LYS A 70 -4.52 -4.68 1.21
CA LYS A 70 -3.24 -5.35 1.46
C LYS A 70 -3.11 -5.80 2.92
N HIS A 71 -3.36 -4.93 3.88
CA HIS A 71 -3.26 -5.28 5.31
C HIS A 71 -4.18 -6.43 5.69
N ARG A 72 -5.43 -6.42 5.20
CA ARG A 72 -6.37 -7.52 5.43
C ARG A 72 -5.90 -8.83 4.81
N LEU A 73 -5.31 -8.76 3.62
CA LEU A 73 -4.78 -9.93 2.93
C LEU A 73 -3.59 -10.51 3.68
N ASP A 74 -2.63 -9.67 4.07
CA ASP A 74 -1.44 -10.07 4.84
C ASP A 74 -1.85 -10.73 6.17
N LYS A 75 -2.83 -10.14 6.88
CA LYS A 75 -3.39 -10.70 8.11
C LYS A 75 -4.04 -12.05 7.89
N LEU A 76 -4.88 -12.17 6.86
CA LEU A 76 -5.54 -13.42 6.51
C LEU A 76 -4.53 -14.52 6.17
N GLU A 77 -3.44 -14.20 5.48
CA GLU A 77 -2.39 -15.17 5.16
C GLU A 77 -1.73 -15.73 6.41
N VAL A 78 -1.43 -14.88 7.39
CA VAL A 78 -0.87 -15.30 8.68
C VAL A 78 -1.86 -16.20 9.43
N GLU A 79 -3.13 -15.81 9.49
CA GLU A 79 -4.19 -16.61 10.13
C GLU A 79 -4.35 -17.98 9.47
N ILE A 80 -4.41 -18.02 8.14
CA ILE A 80 -4.56 -19.27 7.37
C ILE A 80 -3.34 -20.18 7.54
N ALA A 81 -2.13 -19.63 7.60
CA ALA A 81 -0.92 -20.41 7.80
C ALA A 81 -0.93 -21.17 9.11
N ALA A 82 -1.50 -20.59 10.18
CA ALA A 82 -1.63 -21.18 11.50
C ALA A 82 -2.75 -22.25 11.59
N LEU A 83 -3.71 -22.26 10.63
CA LEU A 83 -4.85 -23.17 10.69
C LEU A 83 -4.57 -24.52 10.02
N PRO A 84 -5.20 -25.62 10.54
CA PRO A 84 -5.26 -26.90 9.86
C PRO A 84 -5.89 -26.77 8.46
N ARG A 85 -5.46 -27.60 7.52
CA ARG A 85 -5.95 -27.53 6.11
C ARG A 85 -7.47 -27.56 5.97
N ARG A 86 -8.16 -28.31 6.84
CA ARG A 86 -9.63 -28.44 6.83
C ARG A 86 -10.34 -27.12 7.15
N ASP A 87 -9.74 -26.30 8.03
CA ASP A 87 -10.37 -25.07 8.57
C ASP A 87 -10.07 -23.84 7.71
N ARG A 88 -9.02 -23.90 6.88
CA ARG A 88 -8.59 -22.77 6.01
C ARG A 88 -9.68 -22.27 5.07
N ARG A 89 -10.51 -23.19 4.53
CA ARG A 89 -11.61 -22.81 3.63
C ARG A 89 -12.70 -22.01 4.33
N ALA A 90 -13.00 -22.37 5.58
CA ALA A 90 -13.98 -21.63 6.39
C ALA A 90 -13.48 -20.23 6.73
N ALA A 91 -12.21 -20.10 7.13
CA ALA A 91 -11.56 -18.82 7.41
C ALA A 91 -11.56 -17.90 6.18
N ILE A 92 -11.16 -18.40 5.00
CA ILE A 92 -11.20 -17.64 3.75
C ILE A 92 -12.63 -17.16 3.44
N LYS A 93 -13.63 -18.05 3.55
CA LYS A 93 -15.02 -17.70 3.26
C LYS A 93 -15.56 -16.64 4.23
N GLU A 94 -15.17 -16.70 5.47
CA GLU A 94 -15.57 -15.72 6.47
C GLU A 94 -14.91 -14.35 6.20
N ALA A 95 -13.61 -14.32 5.90
CA ALA A 95 -12.92 -13.09 5.52
C ALA A 95 -13.52 -12.44 4.26
N GLU A 96 -13.89 -13.24 3.25
CA GLU A 96 -14.61 -12.78 2.07
C GLU A 96 -15.97 -12.15 2.43
N ARG A 97 -16.73 -12.82 3.31
CA ARG A 97 -18.04 -12.32 3.75
C ARG A 97 -17.91 -10.98 4.45
N GLN A 98 -16.93 -10.85 5.35
CA GLN A 98 -16.65 -9.60 6.06
C GLN A 98 -16.23 -8.49 5.10
N LEU A 99 -15.31 -8.77 4.18
CA LEU A 99 -14.88 -7.80 3.18
C LEU A 99 -16.07 -7.26 2.35
N LEU A 100 -16.94 -8.15 1.90
CA LEU A 100 -18.14 -7.75 1.15
C LEU A 100 -19.12 -6.96 2.01
N ALA A 101 -19.32 -7.34 3.27
CA ALA A 101 -20.21 -6.62 4.17
C ALA A 101 -19.72 -5.18 4.43
N ASP A 102 -18.41 -5.04 4.64
CA ASP A 102 -17.79 -3.73 4.94
C ASP A 102 -17.80 -2.77 3.75
N TYR A 103 -17.52 -3.28 2.54
CA TYR A 103 -17.25 -2.41 1.39
C TYR A 103 -18.29 -2.42 0.28
N LYS A 104 -19.30 -3.33 0.30
CA LYS A 104 -20.30 -3.45 -0.77
C LYS A 104 -21.03 -2.14 -1.04
N GLY A 105 -21.40 -1.42 0.01
CA GLY A 105 -22.12 -0.14 -0.10
C GLY A 105 -21.26 0.96 -0.72
N GLU A 106 -20.02 1.06 -0.29
CA GLU A 106 -19.10 2.09 -0.77
C GLU A 106 -18.63 1.82 -2.19
N LEU A 107 -18.20 0.58 -2.47
CA LEU A 107 -17.67 0.20 -3.78
C LEU A 107 -18.72 0.31 -4.91
N SER A 108 -20.01 0.13 -4.58
CA SER A 108 -21.09 0.30 -5.58
C SER A 108 -21.28 1.73 -6.06
N ASN A 109 -20.79 2.72 -5.30
CA ASN A 109 -20.89 4.14 -5.64
C ASN A 109 -19.72 4.65 -6.49
N TYR A 110 -18.69 3.83 -6.72
CA TYR A 110 -17.54 4.25 -7.50
C TYR A 110 -17.77 4.11 -8.99
N THR A 111 -17.18 5.05 -9.73
CA THR A 111 -17.19 5.02 -11.18
C THR A 111 -16.29 3.90 -11.72
N PHE A 112 -16.55 3.50 -12.96
CA PHE A 112 -15.69 2.56 -13.69
C PHE A 112 -14.19 2.93 -13.63
N SER A 113 -13.85 4.21 -13.85
CA SER A 113 -12.46 4.70 -13.82
C SER A 113 -11.82 4.56 -12.44
N GLN A 114 -12.60 4.75 -11.36
CA GLN A 114 -12.12 4.57 -9.98
C GLN A 114 -11.86 3.10 -9.67
N GLY A 115 -12.75 2.22 -10.11
CA GLY A 115 -12.55 0.78 -9.96
C GLY A 115 -11.32 0.25 -10.69
N LEU A 116 -11.04 0.74 -11.91
CA LEU A 116 -9.81 0.42 -12.64
C LEU A 116 -8.56 0.83 -11.86
N VAL A 117 -8.57 2.05 -11.33
CA VAL A 117 -7.45 2.56 -10.51
C VAL A 117 -7.29 1.70 -9.25
N LEU A 118 -8.39 1.34 -8.58
CA LEU A 118 -8.34 0.48 -7.39
C LEU A 118 -7.70 -0.89 -7.69
N ILE A 119 -8.06 -1.54 -8.79
CA ILE A 119 -7.48 -2.83 -9.20
C ILE A 119 -5.97 -2.69 -9.41
N LYS A 120 -5.52 -1.64 -10.11
CA LYS A 120 -4.10 -1.38 -10.35
C LYS A 120 -3.34 -1.08 -9.06
N LEU A 121 -3.96 -0.35 -8.13
CA LEU A 121 -3.37 -0.06 -6.83
C LEU A 121 -3.28 -1.31 -5.94
N ILE A 122 -4.29 -2.19 -5.94
CA ILE A 122 -4.23 -3.48 -5.23
C ILE A 122 -3.06 -4.32 -5.77
N ASP A 123 -2.90 -4.40 -7.08
CA ASP A 123 -1.78 -5.12 -7.69
C ASP A 123 -0.43 -4.50 -7.28
N ARG A 124 -0.32 -3.18 -7.34
CA ARG A 124 0.87 -2.44 -6.90
C ARG A 124 1.23 -2.72 -5.43
N GLU A 125 0.28 -2.62 -4.53
CA GLU A 125 0.51 -2.77 -3.09
C GLU A 125 0.78 -4.23 -2.68
N THR A 126 0.19 -5.20 -3.38
CA THR A 126 0.31 -6.63 -3.04
C THR A 126 1.36 -7.37 -3.86
N ASN A 127 1.89 -6.77 -4.94
CA ASN A 127 2.70 -7.45 -5.97
C ASN A 127 2.01 -8.70 -6.55
N ARG A 128 0.69 -8.74 -6.49
CA ARG A 128 -0.15 -9.85 -7.00
C ARG A 128 -1.33 -9.30 -7.77
N SER A 129 -1.52 -9.76 -9.01
CA SER A 129 -2.70 -9.35 -9.77
C SER A 129 -3.99 -9.71 -9.03
N ALA A 130 -5.01 -8.87 -9.16
CA ALA A 130 -6.34 -9.15 -8.62
C ALA A 130 -6.85 -10.53 -9.06
N TYR A 131 -6.46 -11.00 -10.25
CA TYR A 131 -6.73 -12.35 -10.74
C TYR A 131 -6.12 -13.45 -9.85
N LYS A 132 -4.85 -13.29 -9.42
CA LYS A 132 -4.19 -14.25 -8.53
C LYS A 132 -4.84 -14.27 -7.16
N ILE A 133 -5.09 -13.08 -6.59
CA ILE A 133 -5.75 -12.96 -5.29
C ILE A 133 -7.10 -13.66 -5.30
N VAL A 134 -7.97 -13.36 -6.28
CA VAL A 134 -9.27 -14.02 -6.42
C VAL A 134 -9.12 -15.51 -6.77
N GLY A 135 -8.06 -15.90 -7.47
CA GLY A 135 -7.77 -17.31 -7.78
C GLY A 135 -7.38 -18.14 -6.56
N GLU A 136 -6.72 -17.54 -5.59
CA GLU A 136 -6.32 -18.16 -4.32
C GLU A 136 -7.50 -18.25 -3.35
N LEU A 137 -8.44 -17.32 -3.41
CA LEU A 137 -9.73 -17.36 -2.75
C LEU A 137 -10.61 -18.41 -3.44
N ARG A 138 -10.68 -19.63 -2.88
CA ARG A 138 -11.45 -20.74 -3.47
C ARG A 138 -12.87 -20.78 -2.91
N GLY A 139 -13.88 -20.49 -3.73
CA GLY A 139 -15.27 -20.66 -3.32
C GLY A 139 -16.31 -20.14 -4.33
N SER A 140 -17.57 -20.16 -3.95
CA SER A 140 -18.72 -19.64 -4.72
C SER A 140 -18.60 -18.14 -5.02
N LEU A 141 -17.85 -17.40 -4.24
CA LEU A 141 -17.54 -15.99 -4.45
C LEU A 141 -16.68 -15.74 -5.70
N ARG A 142 -15.86 -16.71 -6.10
CA ARG A 142 -15.02 -16.60 -7.30
C ARG A 142 -15.84 -16.22 -8.52
N ALA A 143 -16.97 -16.88 -8.73
CA ALA A 143 -17.86 -16.58 -9.86
C ALA A 143 -18.59 -15.25 -9.67
N GLY A 144 -19.09 -14.95 -8.46
CA GLY A 144 -19.84 -13.73 -8.16
C GLY A 144 -18.95 -12.49 -8.17
N LEU A 145 -17.76 -12.55 -7.55
CA LEU A 145 -16.80 -11.44 -7.55
C LEU A 145 -16.22 -11.21 -8.95
N TYR A 146 -15.90 -12.27 -9.69
CA TYR A 146 -15.50 -12.17 -11.10
C TYR A 146 -16.59 -11.55 -11.97
N GLN A 147 -17.83 -11.98 -11.82
CA GLN A 147 -18.96 -11.41 -12.55
C GLN A 147 -19.23 -9.97 -12.14
N ALA A 148 -19.12 -9.63 -10.85
CA ALA A 148 -19.29 -8.27 -10.37
C ALA A 148 -18.18 -7.36 -10.91
N ILE A 149 -16.91 -7.77 -10.81
CA ILE A 149 -15.78 -7.01 -11.31
C ILE A 149 -15.78 -6.95 -12.84
N ALA A 150 -16.06 -8.05 -13.53
CA ALA A 150 -16.16 -8.07 -14.99
C ALA A 150 -17.34 -7.24 -15.51
N ARG A 151 -18.47 -7.26 -14.81
CA ARG A 151 -19.66 -6.46 -15.17
C ARG A 151 -19.46 -4.98 -14.86
N LEU A 152 -18.82 -4.66 -13.71
CA LEU A 152 -18.53 -3.28 -13.32
C LEU A 152 -17.40 -2.66 -14.13
N PHE A 153 -16.40 -3.45 -14.52
CA PHE A 153 -15.16 -2.89 -15.02
C PHE A 153 -14.79 -3.33 -16.45
N GLY A 154 -15.47 -4.34 -17.03
CA GLY A 154 -15.21 -4.80 -18.41
C GLY A 154 -13.70 -5.05 -18.73
N TYR A 155 -12.87 -5.20 -17.69
CA TYR A 155 -11.42 -5.14 -17.76
C TYR A 155 -10.81 -6.53 -17.62
N ASN A 156 -9.64 -6.70 -18.22
CA ASN A 156 -8.89 -7.92 -18.09
C ASN A 156 -8.15 -7.94 -16.73
N LEU A 157 -8.74 -8.61 -15.74
CA LEU A 157 -8.15 -8.77 -14.39
C LEU A 157 -6.78 -9.49 -14.40
N LYS A 158 -6.37 -10.01 -15.56
CA LYS A 158 -5.05 -10.65 -15.74
C LYS A 158 -3.92 -9.65 -15.99
N ASP A 159 -4.26 -8.40 -16.35
CA ASP A 159 -3.26 -7.37 -16.56
C ASP A 159 -2.59 -7.02 -15.23
N THR A 160 -1.34 -7.43 -15.09
CA THR A 160 -0.51 -7.08 -13.93
C THR A 160 -0.10 -5.62 -13.98
N PHE A 161 0.15 -5.04 -12.82
CA PHE A 161 0.74 -3.71 -12.72
C PHE A 161 2.21 -3.77 -13.17
N ASP A 162 2.52 -3.06 -14.26
CA ASP A 162 3.87 -3.06 -14.84
C ASP A 162 4.29 -1.63 -15.21
N PRO A 163 4.85 -0.88 -14.26
CA PRO A 163 5.28 0.51 -14.50
C PRO A 163 6.46 0.61 -15.47
N LYS A 164 7.19 -0.49 -15.72
CA LYS A 164 8.34 -0.47 -16.63
C LYS A 164 7.93 -0.51 -18.11
N HIS A 165 6.86 -1.23 -18.43
CA HIS A 165 6.42 -1.45 -19.80
C HIS A 165 5.08 -0.78 -20.13
N ASN A 166 4.33 -0.33 -19.14
CA ASN A 166 3.03 0.32 -19.32
C ASN A 166 3.05 1.77 -18.82
N LYS A 167 2.94 2.72 -19.76
CA LYS A 167 2.95 4.17 -19.43
C LYS A 167 1.85 4.62 -18.49
N LYS A 168 0.69 3.95 -18.46
CA LYS A 168 -0.39 4.28 -17.53
C LYS A 168 -0.05 3.81 -16.12
N ASP A 169 0.54 2.63 -16.00
CA ASP A 169 0.98 2.07 -14.72
C ASP A 169 2.16 2.87 -14.16
N ASP A 170 3.13 3.29 -15.00
CA ASP A 170 4.20 4.23 -14.63
C ASP A 170 3.62 5.54 -14.07
N LEU A 171 2.64 6.11 -14.75
CA LEU A 171 2.01 7.34 -14.29
C LEU A 171 1.30 7.17 -12.94
N ILE A 172 0.60 6.05 -12.73
CA ILE A 172 -0.04 5.73 -11.44
C ILE A 172 1.02 5.58 -10.35
N ASP A 173 2.13 4.90 -10.63
CA ASP A 173 3.23 4.73 -9.67
C ASP A 173 3.86 6.08 -9.29
N ARG A 174 4.17 6.91 -10.26
CA ARG A 174 4.70 8.27 -10.05
C ARG A 174 3.72 9.16 -9.28
N ILE A 175 2.42 9.03 -9.50
CA ILE A 175 1.39 9.72 -8.70
C ILE A 175 1.46 9.25 -7.25
N CYS A 176 1.52 7.93 -6.99
CA CYS A 176 1.65 7.40 -5.63
C CYS A 176 2.90 7.92 -4.93
N ILE A 177 4.06 7.90 -5.60
CA ILE A 177 5.32 8.44 -5.08
C ILE A 177 5.20 9.93 -4.77
N SER A 178 4.56 10.71 -5.64
CA SER A 178 4.37 12.15 -5.45
C SER A 178 3.45 12.48 -4.27
N ILE A 179 2.42 11.64 -4.02
CA ILE A 179 1.56 11.72 -2.84
C ILE A 179 2.36 11.41 -1.57
N ASP A 180 3.16 10.33 -1.57
CA ASP A 180 3.97 9.93 -0.41
C ASP A 180 4.99 10.99 0.00
N ARG A 181 5.43 11.78 -0.96
CA ARG A 181 6.35 12.90 -0.74
C ARG A 181 5.67 14.21 -0.39
N GLY A 182 4.35 14.26 -0.36
CA GLY A 182 3.62 15.50 -0.13
C GLY A 182 3.77 16.54 -1.25
N GLN A 183 4.14 16.10 -2.47
CA GLN A 183 4.23 17.00 -3.63
C GLN A 183 2.84 17.39 -4.14
N ILE A 184 1.90 16.46 -4.01
CA ILE A 184 0.51 16.62 -4.44
C ILE A 184 -0.44 16.05 -3.40
#